data_9e72542794e73e3ac4da56c5b00a960a
#
_entry.id   9e72542794e73e3ac4da56c5b00a960a
#
_cell.length_a   1.000
_cell.length_b   1.000
_cell.length_c   1.000
_cell.angle_alpha   90.00
_cell.angle_beta   90.00
_cell.angle_gamma   90.00
#
_symmetry.space_group_name_H-M   'P 1'
#
loop_
_entity.id
_entity.type
_entity.pdbx_description
1 polymer ?
#
loop_
_entity_poly.entity_id
_entity_poly.type
_entity_poly.pdbx_seq_one_letter_code
_entity_poly.pdbx_strand_id
1 'polypeptide(L)'
;MTGATRVLDRPVARVAPWRRRGLRRAVTFYLLISPWLIGFVLLAAIPLVMAFLMSLSNYDGLNIEYVQFVGLENYVRAFTDPDAQHALGRTLLLMAVVVPLSLTLQLALALLVNQPIRFTSLFRTIFYLPYVIPVVAAAWVWKIFVDPTGGLLNALLGVAGAEVNVRWLVEYPTVVLALLTIWGAAGGGMVVFLAGLQGIPAEYREAAMIDGANRLQVTRHITLPLLSPVIFFNLVTGIIATLQILVQPMLLAPGILGLSPGTVPPRDNYLYAVHAYLEIFVKQLFGYGSALLWLLFGVVLALTLVLFKTSRRWVFYGIEP
;
A
#
# COMPACT_ATOMS: atom_id res chain seq x y z
N MET A 1 -80.16 3.02 48.20
CA MET A 1 -79.26 1.89 47.81
C MET A 1 -78.16 2.47 46.99
N THR A 2 -77.05 2.68 47.67
CA THR A 2 -75.85 3.36 47.15
C THR A 2 -74.84 2.30 46.70
N GLY A 3 -74.62 2.23 45.39
CA GLY A 3 -73.57 1.36 44.78
C GLY A 3 -72.24 2.12 44.66
N ALA A 4 -71.32 1.79 45.56
CA ALA A 4 -69.92 2.33 45.46
C ALA A 4 -69.08 1.58 44.39
N THR A 5 -68.71 2.25 43.34
CA THR A 5 -67.78 1.78 42.34
C THR A 5 -66.36 1.81 42.91
N ARG A 6 -65.79 0.62 43.16
CA ARG A 6 -64.34 0.45 43.47
C ARG A 6 -63.52 0.78 42.23
N VAL A 7 -62.79 1.89 42.25
CA VAL A 7 -61.71 2.18 41.33
C VAL A 7 -60.54 1.26 41.70
N LEU A 8 -60.23 0.33 40.78
CA LEU A 8 -59.03 -0.54 40.91
C LEU A 8 -57.81 0.29 40.63
N ASP A 9 -57.03 0.61 41.64
CA ASP A 9 -55.67 1.16 41.51
C ASP A 9 -54.78 0.14 40.78
N ARG A 10 -54.51 0.39 39.51
CA ARG A 10 -53.52 -0.35 38.77
C ARG A 10 -52.12 0.18 39.16
N PRO A 11 -51.20 -0.69 39.65
CA PRO A 11 -49.85 -0.23 39.96
C PRO A 11 -49.18 0.29 38.68
N VAL A 12 -48.78 1.56 38.69
CA VAL A 12 -47.97 2.18 37.64
C VAL A 12 -46.65 1.41 37.57
N ALA A 13 -46.48 0.66 36.48
CA ALA A 13 -45.23 -0.05 36.21
C ALA A 13 -44.09 0.97 36.21
N ARG A 14 -43.20 0.87 37.22
CA ARG A 14 -41.97 1.67 37.29
C ARG A 14 -41.10 1.37 36.05
N VAL A 15 -41.11 2.28 35.10
CA VAL A 15 -40.23 2.23 33.93
C VAL A 15 -38.80 2.21 34.44
N ALA A 16 -38.15 1.06 34.33
CA ALA A 16 -36.75 0.91 34.75
C ALA A 16 -35.88 1.92 33.96
N PRO A 17 -34.97 2.64 34.63
CA PRO A 17 -34.30 3.77 34.06
C PRO A 17 -33.44 3.36 32.85
N TRP A 18 -33.73 3.88 31.68
CA TRP A 18 -33.04 3.72 30.41
C TRP A 18 -31.53 3.98 30.53
N ARG A 19 -31.11 4.79 31.49
CA ARG A 19 -29.69 5.07 31.82
C ARG A 19 -28.85 3.82 32.14
N ARG A 20 -29.39 2.83 32.86
CA ARG A 20 -28.63 1.62 33.24
C ARG A 20 -28.37 0.69 32.06
N ARG A 21 -29.24 0.65 31.06
CA ARG A 21 -29.07 -0.14 29.83
C ARG A 21 -28.03 0.51 28.93
N GLY A 22 -27.99 1.85 28.83
CA GLY A 22 -26.95 2.59 28.08
C GLY A 22 -25.55 2.39 28.68
N LEU A 23 -25.44 2.48 30.01
CA LEU A 23 -24.14 2.31 30.68
C LEU A 23 -23.58 0.89 30.50
N ARG A 24 -24.44 -0.15 30.68
CA ARG A 24 -24.00 -1.54 30.44
C ARG A 24 -23.56 -1.77 29.00
N ARG A 25 -24.27 -1.24 28.01
CA ARG A 25 -23.86 -1.33 26.60
C ARG A 25 -22.54 -0.62 26.35
N ALA A 26 -22.33 0.57 26.90
CA ALA A 26 -21.08 1.30 26.80
C ALA A 26 -19.92 0.53 27.46
N VAL A 27 -20.09 0.01 28.65
CA VAL A 27 -19.07 -0.80 29.34
C VAL A 27 -18.72 -2.06 28.54
N THR A 28 -19.73 -2.78 28.05
CA THR A 28 -19.50 -3.97 27.21
C THR A 28 -18.75 -3.61 25.95
N PHE A 29 -19.11 -2.50 25.28
CA PHE A 29 -18.40 -2.01 24.07
C PHE A 29 -16.94 -1.71 24.38
N TYR A 30 -16.65 -0.92 25.44
CA TYR A 30 -15.26 -0.57 25.78
C TYR A 30 -14.46 -1.79 26.27
N LEU A 31 -15.07 -2.74 26.97
CA LEU A 31 -14.42 -3.99 27.35
C LEU A 31 -14.03 -4.84 26.13
N LEU A 32 -14.92 -4.93 25.14
CA LEU A 32 -14.64 -5.71 23.92
C LEU A 32 -13.56 -5.04 23.04
N ILE A 33 -13.54 -3.70 22.97
CA ILE A 33 -12.55 -2.98 22.15
C ILE A 33 -11.21 -2.76 22.89
N SER A 34 -11.20 -2.87 24.25
CA SER A 34 -10.02 -2.54 25.07
C SER A 34 -8.76 -3.35 24.71
N PRO A 35 -8.81 -4.66 24.42
CA PRO A 35 -7.58 -5.39 24.07
C PRO A 35 -6.91 -4.82 22.81
N TRP A 36 -7.72 -4.49 21.80
CA TRP A 36 -7.23 -3.85 20.58
C TRP A 36 -6.71 -2.44 20.86
N LEU A 37 -7.46 -1.63 21.62
CA LEU A 37 -7.08 -0.25 21.95
C LEU A 37 -5.78 -0.20 22.76
N ILE A 38 -5.62 -1.09 23.74
CA ILE A 38 -4.39 -1.19 24.53
C ILE A 38 -3.22 -1.58 23.61
N GLY A 39 -3.40 -2.60 22.76
CA GLY A 39 -2.39 -2.99 21.77
C GLY A 39 -2.02 -1.83 20.84
N PHE A 40 -3.00 -1.11 20.32
CA PHE A 40 -2.76 0.07 19.49
C PHE A 40 -1.97 1.18 20.22
N VAL A 41 -2.37 1.51 21.45
CA VAL A 41 -1.67 2.56 22.23
C VAL A 41 -0.24 2.15 22.53
N LEU A 42 -0.01 0.92 23.02
CA LEU A 42 1.31 0.47 23.44
C LEU A 42 2.25 0.17 22.28
N LEU A 43 1.75 -0.42 21.19
CA LEU A 43 2.58 -0.93 20.09
C LEU A 43 2.61 -0.03 18.85
N ALA A 44 1.71 0.94 18.74
CA ALA A 44 1.69 1.85 17.61
C ALA A 44 1.78 3.32 18.04
N ALA A 45 0.86 3.80 18.89
CA ALA A 45 0.81 5.23 19.22
C ALA A 45 2.03 5.69 20.02
N ILE A 46 2.44 4.96 21.07
CA ILE A 46 3.62 5.32 21.87
C ILE A 46 4.91 5.30 21.03
N PRO A 47 5.25 4.23 20.27
CA PRO A 47 6.43 4.24 19.40
C PRO A 47 6.40 5.34 18.34
N LEU A 48 5.23 5.66 17.79
CA LEU A 48 5.10 6.75 16.81
C LEU A 48 5.41 8.11 17.44
N VAL A 49 4.89 8.39 18.64
CA VAL A 49 5.20 9.61 19.40
C VAL A 49 6.68 9.65 19.77
N MET A 50 7.25 8.54 20.21
CA MET A 50 8.69 8.45 20.50
C MET A 50 9.53 8.75 19.25
N ALA A 51 9.20 8.17 18.09
CA ALA A 51 9.87 8.47 16.83
C ALA A 51 9.78 9.95 16.47
N PHE A 52 8.63 10.61 16.76
CA PHE A 52 8.49 12.05 16.56
C PHE A 52 9.41 12.84 17.50
N LEU A 53 9.45 12.51 18.78
CA LEU A 53 10.34 13.17 19.74
C LEU A 53 11.81 12.96 19.39
N MET A 54 12.19 11.74 18.96
CA MET A 54 13.53 11.44 18.45
C MET A 54 13.88 12.31 17.24
N SER A 55 12.94 12.58 16.33
CA SER A 55 13.20 13.41 15.15
C SER A 55 13.59 14.84 15.48
N LEU A 56 13.26 15.31 16.68
CA LEU A 56 13.60 16.62 17.21
C LEU A 56 14.86 16.63 18.10
N SER A 57 15.60 15.50 18.13
CA SER A 57 16.77 15.29 18.97
C SER A 57 17.98 14.82 18.16
N ASN A 58 19.16 14.87 18.77
CA ASN A 58 20.40 14.33 18.21
C ASN A 58 20.63 12.85 18.59
N TYR A 59 19.58 12.09 18.96
CA TYR A 59 19.69 10.75 19.45
C TYR A 59 20.43 9.81 18.47
N ASP A 60 21.50 9.16 18.98
CA ASP A 60 22.36 8.23 18.24
C ASP A 60 21.97 6.74 18.41
N GLY A 61 20.91 6.45 19.18
CA GLY A 61 20.44 5.08 19.43
C GLY A 61 21.19 4.36 20.57
N LEU A 62 22.24 4.91 21.12
CA LEU A 62 23.10 4.27 22.12
C LEU A 62 23.05 4.98 23.48
N ASN A 63 23.20 6.30 23.48
CA ASN A 63 23.41 7.08 24.69
C ASN A 63 22.24 8.01 24.97
N ILE A 64 21.36 7.59 25.88
CA ILE A 64 20.21 8.44 26.30
C ILE A 64 20.69 9.66 27.09
N GLU A 65 21.81 9.56 27.81
CA GLU A 65 22.33 10.65 28.66
C GLU A 65 22.80 11.88 27.87
N TYR A 66 23.19 11.72 26.60
CA TYR A 66 23.68 12.79 25.73
C TYR A 66 22.63 13.33 24.76
N VAL A 67 21.37 12.87 24.91
CA VAL A 67 20.27 13.32 24.04
C VAL A 67 19.96 14.78 24.31
N GLN A 68 20.11 15.62 23.29
CA GLN A 68 19.77 17.02 23.31
C GLN A 68 18.62 17.30 22.34
N PHE A 69 17.77 18.22 22.73
CA PHE A 69 16.72 18.71 21.85
C PHE A 69 17.34 19.71 20.84
N VAL A 70 17.30 19.34 19.54
CA VAL A 70 17.85 20.16 18.45
C VAL A 70 16.75 20.84 17.62
N GLY A 71 15.49 20.70 18.01
CA GLY A 71 14.36 21.30 17.31
C GLY A 71 14.23 20.79 15.86
N LEU A 72 14.20 21.71 14.90
CA LEU A 72 13.99 21.37 13.47
C LEU A 72 15.31 21.17 12.68
N GLU A 73 16.45 21.09 13.32
CA GLU A 73 17.75 20.95 12.64
C GLU A 73 17.82 19.73 11.74
N ASN A 74 17.32 18.56 12.21
CA ASN A 74 17.24 17.34 11.41
C ASN A 74 16.38 17.50 10.15
N TYR A 75 15.30 18.27 10.24
CA TYR A 75 14.43 18.57 9.09
C TYR A 75 15.12 19.50 8.09
N VAL A 76 15.79 20.56 8.58
CA VAL A 76 16.59 21.45 7.72
C VAL A 76 17.69 20.66 7.02
N ARG A 77 18.40 19.80 7.75
CA ARG A 77 19.40 18.89 7.19
C ARG A 77 18.81 18.02 6.08
N ALA A 78 17.65 17.41 6.27
CA ALA A 78 17.00 16.57 5.27
C ALA A 78 16.68 17.30 3.95
N PHE A 79 16.34 18.59 4.03
CA PHE A 79 16.12 19.43 2.85
C PHE A 79 17.42 19.87 2.15
N THR A 80 18.56 19.85 2.83
CA THR A 80 19.86 20.23 2.26
C THR A 80 20.75 19.05 1.91
N ASP A 81 20.40 17.84 2.36
CA ASP A 81 21.13 16.60 2.08
C ASP A 81 20.92 16.15 0.62
N PRO A 82 22.00 16.15 -0.22
CA PRO A 82 21.90 15.74 -1.62
C PRO A 82 21.44 14.27 -1.77
N ASP A 83 21.79 13.40 -0.83
CA ASP A 83 21.41 11.99 -0.86
C ASP A 83 19.93 11.80 -0.55
N ALA A 84 19.39 12.53 0.42
CA ALA A 84 17.97 12.53 0.71
C ALA A 84 17.13 13.06 -0.45
N GLN A 85 17.56 14.17 -1.08
CA GLN A 85 16.88 14.74 -2.26
C GLN A 85 16.92 13.78 -3.45
N HIS A 86 18.08 13.19 -3.73
CA HIS A 86 18.23 12.18 -4.79
C HIS A 86 17.31 10.98 -4.53
N ALA A 87 17.34 10.44 -3.31
CA ALA A 87 16.53 9.29 -2.91
C ALA A 87 15.02 9.57 -3.02
N LEU A 88 14.58 10.77 -2.63
CA LEU A 88 13.19 11.20 -2.81
C LEU A 88 12.81 11.26 -4.30
N GLY A 89 13.65 11.87 -5.12
CA GLY A 89 13.44 11.94 -6.57
C GLY A 89 13.32 10.56 -7.21
N ARG A 90 14.20 9.61 -6.85
CA ARG A 90 14.14 8.22 -7.34
C ARG A 90 12.89 7.50 -6.87
N THR A 91 12.47 7.71 -5.62
CA THR A 91 11.24 7.12 -5.08
C THR A 91 9.98 7.62 -5.81
N LEU A 92 9.90 8.95 -6.05
CA LEU A 92 8.78 9.54 -6.80
C LEU A 92 8.76 9.09 -8.27
N LEU A 93 9.92 8.96 -8.90
CA LEU A 93 10.03 8.42 -10.27
C LEU A 93 9.56 6.97 -10.32
N LEU A 94 10.03 6.12 -9.40
CA LEU A 94 9.60 4.73 -9.32
C LEU A 94 8.08 4.63 -9.13
N MET A 95 7.51 5.43 -8.22
CA MET A 95 6.07 5.51 -7.98
C MET A 95 5.32 5.93 -9.25
N ALA A 96 5.79 6.95 -9.95
CA ALA A 96 5.16 7.46 -11.17
C ALA A 96 5.13 6.42 -12.31
N VAL A 97 6.07 5.48 -12.33
CA VAL A 97 6.13 4.39 -13.31
C VAL A 97 5.37 3.16 -12.82
N VAL A 98 5.67 2.69 -11.61
CA VAL A 98 5.15 1.41 -11.09
C VAL A 98 3.64 1.47 -10.87
N VAL A 99 3.13 2.55 -10.28
CA VAL A 99 1.71 2.62 -9.92
C VAL A 99 0.78 2.56 -11.13
N PRO A 100 0.94 3.39 -12.17
CA PRO A 100 0.08 3.30 -13.36
C PRO A 100 0.18 1.97 -14.08
N LEU A 101 1.40 1.41 -14.21
CA LEU A 101 1.61 0.13 -14.88
C LEU A 101 0.99 -1.02 -14.08
N SER A 102 1.15 -1.03 -12.76
CA SER A 102 0.51 -2.02 -11.87
C SER A 102 -1.00 -1.96 -11.96
N LEU A 103 -1.61 -0.77 -11.87
CA LEU A 103 -3.06 -0.59 -11.98
C LEU A 103 -3.59 -1.10 -13.32
N THR A 104 -2.89 -0.76 -14.41
CA THR A 104 -3.26 -1.20 -15.76
C THR A 104 -3.20 -2.72 -15.89
N LEU A 105 -2.11 -3.34 -15.40
CA LEU A 105 -1.95 -4.79 -15.42
C LEU A 105 -3.01 -5.49 -14.54
N GLN A 106 -3.23 -5.02 -13.32
CA GLN A 106 -4.22 -5.56 -12.39
C GLN A 106 -5.63 -5.52 -12.96
N LEU A 107 -6.02 -4.39 -13.57
CA LEU A 107 -7.31 -4.22 -14.21
C LEU A 107 -7.44 -5.12 -15.46
N ALA A 108 -6.40 -5.20 -16.30
CA ALA A 108 -6.39 -6.06 -17.47
C ALA A 108 -6.55 -7.54 -17.10
N LEU A 109 -5.81 -7.99 -16.06
CA LEU A 109 -5.95 -9.36 -15.53
C LEU A 109 -7.35 -9.59 -14.96
N ALA A 110 -7.91 -8.65 -14.21
CA ALA A 110 -9.26 -8.76 -13.66
C ALA A 110 -10.32 -8.86 -14.76
N LEU A 111 -10.23 -8.03 -15.80
CA LEU A 111 -11.11 -8.10 -16.97
C LEU A 111 -11.00 -9.43 -17.70
N LEU A 112 -9.77 -9.97 -17.82
CA LEU A 112 -9.53 -11.27 -18.45
C LEU A 112 -10.19 -12.41 -17.66
N VAL A 113 -9.95 -12.49 -16.35
CA VAL A 113 -10.48 -13.58 -15.50
C VAL A 113 -11.95 -13.39 -15.11
N ASN A 114 -12.55 -12.24 -15.43
CA ASN A 114 -13.99 -12.01 -15.26
C ASN A 114 -14.81 -12.56 -16.44
N GLN A 115 -14.18 -13.03 -17.52
CA GLN A 115 -14.87 -13.62 -18.66
C GLN A 115 -15.21 -15.11 -18.39
N PRO A 116 -16.27 -15.65 -18.99
CA PRO A 116 -16.64 -17.06 -18.86
C PRO A 116 -15.72 -17.96 -19.70
N ILE A 117 -14.44 -18.04 -19.32
CA ILE A 117 -13.43 -18.88 -19.95
C ILE A 117 -13.26 -20.20 -19.19
N ARG A 118 -12.88 -21.30 -19.92
CA ARG A 118 -12.53 -22.56 -19.26
C ARG A 118 -11.30 -22.34 -18.34
N PHE A 119 -11.28 -23.01 -17.19
CA PHE A 119 -10.20 -22.97 -16.21
C PHE A 119 -9.95 -21.58 -15.56
N THR A 120 -10.97 -20.74 -15.46
CA THR A 120 -10.88 -19.41 -14.80
C THR A 120 -10.25 -19.49 -13.39
N SER A 121 -10.60 -20.53 -12.61
CA SER A 121 -10.03 -20.74 -11.28
C SER A 121 -8.51 -20.96 -11.33
N LEU A 122 -8.01 -21.74 -12.30
CA LEU A 122 -6.58 -21.97 -12.48
C LEU A 122 -5.85 -20.66 -12.84
N PHE A 123 -6.39 -19.88 -13.78
CA PHE A 123 -5.81 -18.57 -14.14
C PHE A 123 -5.79 -17.62 -12.96
N ARG A 124 -6.85 -17.55 -12.15
CA ARG A 124 -6.88 -16.75 -10.92
C ARG A 124 -5.77 -17.17 -9.96
N THR A 125 -5.56 -18.46 -9.76
CA THR A 125 -4.49 -18.97 -8.90
C THR A 125 -3.11 -18.61 -9.44
N ILE A 126 -2.84 -18.81 -10.73
CA ILE A 126 -1.55 -18.49 -11.36
C ILE A 126 -1.24 -17.01 -11.26
N PHE A 127 -2.19 -16.12 -11.55
CA PHE A 127 -1.97 -14.68 -11.47
C PHE A 127 -1.91 -14.14 -10.02
N TYR A 128 -2.52 -14.86 -9.07
CA TYR A 128 -2.46 -14.51 -7.66
C TYR A 128 -1.18 -15.00 -6.96
N LEU A 129 -0.55 -16.06 -7.48
CA LEU A 129 0.62 -16.70 -6.87
C LEU A 129 1.77 -15.72 -6.55
N PRO A 130 2.17 -14.79 -7.45
CA PRO A 130 3.23 -13.83 -7.17
C PRO A 130 3.00 -12.99 -5.91
N TYR A 131 1.76 -12.61 -5.63
CA TYR A 131 1.41 -11.80 -4.47
C TYR A 131 1.58 -12.53 -3.13
N VAL A 132 1.45 -13.87 -3.13
CA VAL A 132 1.58 -14.71 -1.92
C VAL A 132 3.04 -15.04 -1.62
N ILE A 133 3.93 -14.97 -2.62
CA ILE A 133 5.35 -15.31 -2.44
C ILE A 133 6.02 -14.27 -1.54
N PRO A 134 6.73 -14.69 -0.45
CA PRO A 134 7.49 -13.78 0.37
C PRO A 134 8.50 -12.98 -0.47
N VAL A 135 8.61 -11.67 -0.20
CA VAL A 135 9.43 -10.74 -0.97
C VAL A 135 10.89 -11.18 -1.10
N VAL A 136 11.44 -11.81 -0.07
CA VAL A 136 12.81 -12.33 -0.08
C VAL A 136 12.95 -13.43 -1.12
N ALA A 137 12.05 -14.40 -1.13
CA ALA A 137 12.05 -15.48 -2.11
C ALA A 137 11.82 -14.95 -3.53
N ALA A 138 10.89 -14.00 -3.70
CA ALA A 138 10.64 -13.36 -4.98
C ALA A 138 11.91 -12.66 -5.53
N ALA A 139 12.61 -11.90 -4.69
CA ALA A 139 13.85 -11.23 -5.09
C ALA A 139 14.96 -12.21 -5.50
N TRP A 140 15.07 -13.37 -4.80
CA TRP A 140 16.01 -14.43 -5.18
C TRP A 140 15.69 -15.05 -6.54
N VAL A 141 14.41 -15.37 -6.78
CA VAL A 141 13.96 -15.88 -8.07
C VAL A 141 14.29 -14.88 -9.18
N TRP A 142 14.05 -13.60 -8.97
CA TRP A 142 14.36 -12.55 -9.93
C TRP A 142 15.87 -12.39 -10.14
N LYS A 143 16.72 -12.51 -9.10
CA LYS A 143 18.19 -12.53 -9.29
C LYS A 143 18.65 -13.65 -10.21
N ILE A 144 18.12 -14.86 -10.01
CA ILE A 144 18.45 -16.01 -10.89
C ILE A 144 17.88 -15.77 -12.29
N PHE A 145 16.68 -15.21 -12.39
CA PHE A 145 16.04 -14.93 -13.68
C PHE A 145 16.80 -13.94 -14.54
N VAL A 146 17.41 -12.91 -13.92
CA VAL A 146 18.18 -11.85 -14.59
C VAL A 146 19.69 -12.04 -14.48
N ASP A 147 20.18 -13.22 -14.06
CA ASP A 147 21.62 -13.49 -13.96
C ASP A 147 22.31 -13.34 -15.31
N PRO A 148 23.46 -12.63 -15.37
CA PRO A 148 24.12 -12.37 -16.65
C PRO A 148 24.65 -13.63 -17.33
N THR A 149 25.05 -14.66 -16.57
CA THR A 149 25.76 -15.83 -17.13
C THR A 149 24.85 -17.02 -17.43
N GLY A 150 23.75 -17.19 -16.68
CA GLY A 150 22.84 -18.34 -16.81
C GLY A 150 21.38 -17.99 -16.66
N GLY A 151 21.02 -16.69 -16.57
CA GLY A 151 19.68 -16.24 -16.36
C GLY A 151 18.77 -16.43 -17.57
N LEU A 152 17.53 -16.80 -17.29
CA LEU A 152 16.52 -17.09 -18.31
C LEU A 152 16.28 -15.87 -19.25
N LEU A 153 16.37 -14.66 -18.73
CA LEU A 153 16.12 -13.45 -19.52
C LEU A 153 17.18 -13.27 -20.64
N ASN A 154 18.46 -13.43 -20.32
CA ASN A 154 19.53 -13.39 -21.35
C ASN A 154 19.44 -14.60 -22.29
N ALA A 155 19.07 -15.78 -21.79
CA ALA A 155 18.87 -16.96 -22.62
C ALA A 155 17.73 -16.75 -23.66
N LEU A 156 16.62 -16.14 -23.26
CA LEU A 156 15.50 -15.81 -24.16
C LEU A 156 15.90 -14.78 -25.23
N LEU A 157 16.70 -13.77 -24.86
CA LEU A 157 17.25 -12.80 -25.83
C LEU A 157 18.21 -13.47 -26.82
N GLY A 158 19.04 -14.41 -26.35
CA GLY A 158 19.93 -15.20 -27.20
C GLY A 158 19.18 -16.02 -28.24
N VAL A 159 18.06 -16.66 -27.86
CA VAL A 159 17.19 -17.39 -28.82
C VAL A 159 16.59 -16.43 -29.86
N ALA A 160 16.33 -15.18 -29.50
CA ALA A 160 15.87 -14.14 -30.43
C ALA A 160 16.99 -13.59 -31.34
N GLY A 161 18.21 -14.14 -31.28
CA GLY A 161 19.35 -13.76 -32.13
C GLY A 161 20.18 -12.59 -31.61
N ALA A 162 19.96 -12.16 -30.37
CA ALA A 162 20.78 -11.14 -29.72
C ALA A 162 21.94 -11.80 -28.94
N GLU A 163 23.19 -11.57 -29.36
CA GLU A 163 24.37 -11.88 -28.51
C GLU A 163 24.44 -10.87 -27.35
N VAL A 164 23.68 -11.10 -26.29
CA VAL A 164 23.53 -10.13 -25.21
C VAL A 164 23.88 -10.76 -23.88
N ASN A 165 24.92 -10.25 -23.25
CA ASN A 165 25.29 -10.56 -21.88
C ASN A 165 24.99 -9.33 -21.00
N VAL A 166 23.70 -8.95 -20.88
CA VAL A 166 23.28 -7.79 -20.12
C VAL A 166 23.38 -8.06 -18.63
N ARG A 167 24.06 -7.21 -17.91
CA ARG A 167 24.12 -7.22 -16.44
C ARG A 167 22.96 -6.41 -15.87
N TRP A 168 21.77 -6.96 -15.94
CA TRP A 168 20.48 -6.31 -15.63
C TRP A 168 20.46 -5.54 -14.31
N LEU A 169 21.04 -6.11 -13.25
CA LEU A 169 21.08 -5.48 -11.93
C LEU A 169 22.07 -4.31 -11.82
N VAL A 170 22.95 -4.16 -12.82
CA VAL A 170 23.93 -3.08 -12.88
C VAL A 170 23.52 -2.03 -13.90
N GLU A 171 23.11 -2.45 -15.09
CA GLU A 171 22.80 -1.57 -16.22
C GLU A 171 21.37 -1.05 -16.20
N TYR A 172 20.43 -1.88 -15.71
CA TYR A 172 18.99 -1.54 -15.66
C TYR A 172 18.35 -1.86 -14.30
N PRO A 173 18.96 -1.45 -13.17
CA PRO A 173 18.50 -1.85 -11.84
C PRO A 173 17.06 -1.39 -11.54
N THR A 174 16.67 -0.20 -11.99
CA THR A 174 15.31 0.34 -11.80
C THR A 174 14.27 -0.43 -12.61
N VAL A 175 14.62 -0.91 -13.81
CA VAL A 175 13.70 -1.73 -14.61
C VAL A 175 13.41 -3.05 -13.91
N VAL A 176 14.45 -3.72 -13.41
CA VAL A 176 14.29 -4.99 -12.68
C VAL A 176 13.46 -4.78 -11.42
N LEU A 177 13.74 -3.72 -10.65
CA LEU A 177 12.97 -3.38 -9.45
C LEU A 177 11.50 -3.08 -9.78
N ALA A 178 11.24 -2.32 -10.83
CA ALA A 178 9.89 -2.01 -11.28
C ALA A 178 9.13 -3.27 -11.69
N LEU A 179 9.75 -4.14 -12.49
CA LEU A 179 9.14 -5.40 -12.94
C LEU A 179 8.84 -6.35 -11.78
N LEU A 180 9.79 -6.52 -10.85
CA LEU A 180 9.56 -7.30 -9.62
C LEU A 180 8.37 -6.76 -8.83
N THR A 181 8.30 -5.43 -8.66
CA THR A 181 7.24 -4.79 -7.87
C THR A 181 5.88 -4.92 -8.55
N ILE A 182 5.80 -4.68 -9.87
CA ILE A 182 4.57 -4.81 -10.67
C ILE A 182 4.08 -6.26 -10.65
N TRP A 183 4.98 -7.23 -10.87
CA TRP A 183 4.68 -8.65 -10.87
C TRP A 183 4.16 -9.12 -9.49
N GLY A 184 4.83 -8.71 -8.40
CA GLY A 184 4.41 -9.05 -7.05
C GLY A 184 3.07 -8.43 -6.63
N ALA A 185 2.76 -7.21 -7.12
CA ALA A 185 1.51 -6.52 -6.81
C ALA A 185 0.32 -6.97 -7.69
N ALA A 186 0.57 -7.62 -8.83
CA ALA A 186 -0.43 -7.89 -9.86
C ALA A 186 -1.63 -8.68 -9.33
N GLY A 187 -1.39 -9.75 -8.57
CA GLY A 187 -2.43 -10.66 -8.09
C GLY A 187 -3.36 -10.02 -7.06
N GLY A 188 -2.80 -9.29 -6.08
CA GLY A 188 -3.58 -8.65 -5.03
C GLY A 188 -4.57 -7.63 -5.59
N GLY A 189 -4.09 -6.72 -6.42
CA GLY A 189 -4.94 -5.72 -7.07
C GLY A 189 -5.93 -6.32 -8.06
N MET A 190 -5.56 -7.38 -8.80
CA MET A 190 -6.46 -8.12 -9.66
C MET A 190 -7.70 -8.63 -8.91
N VAL A 191 -7.52 -9.21 -7.71
CA VAL A 191 -8.64 -9.73 -6.90
C VAL A 191 -9.57 -8.61 -6.45
N VAL A 192 -9.03 -7.46 -6.04
CA VAL A 192 -9.81 -6.30 -5.65
C VAL A 192 -10.61 -5.74 -6.83
N PHE A 193 -9.99 -5.63 -8.01
CA PHE A 193 -10.69 -5.23 -9.23
C PHE A 193 -11.76 -6.24 -9.65
N LEU A 194 -11.48 -7.53 -9.53
CA LEU A 194 -12.42 -8.58 -9.86
C LEU A 194 -13.67 -8.53 -8.97
N ALA A 195 -13.49 -8.30 -7.66
CA ALA A 195 -14.60 -8.11 -6.73
C ALA A 195 -15.45 -6.89 -7.12
N GLY A 196 -14.80 -5.77 -7.47
CA GLY A 196 -15.48 -4.58 -7.97
C GLY A 196 -16.26 -4.82 -9.27
N LEU A 197 -15.66 -5.55 -10.23
CA LEU A 197 -16.32 -5.91 -11.50
C LEU A 197 -17.57 -6.79 -11.29
N GLN A 198 -17.50 -7.71 -10.33
CA GLN A 198 -18.62 -8.60 -9.98
C GLN A 198 -19.74 -7.87 -9.22
N GLY A 199 -19.42 -6.73 -8.59
CA GLY A 199 -20.41 -5.87 -7.95
C GLY A 199 -21.23 -5.00 -8.91
N ILE A 200 -20.85 -4.90 -10.18
CA ILE A 200 -21.59 -4.14 -11.20
C ILE A 200 -22.77 -4.98 -11.74
N PRO A 201 -24.04 -4.54 -11.58
CA PRO A 201 -25.19 -5.25 -12.12
C PRO A 201 -25.08 -5.49 -13.63
N ALA A 202 -25.41 -6.71 -14.06
CA ALA A 202 -25.30 -7.12 -15.48
C ALA A 202 -26.20 -6.28 -16.39
N GLU A 203 -27.31 -5.81 -15.84
CA GLU A 203 -28.34 -5.00 -16.52
C GLU A 203 -27.76 -3.76 -17.21
N TYR A 204 -26.81 -3.07 -16.59
CA TYR A 204 -26.16 -1.89 -17.20
C TYR A 204 -25.40 -2.25 -18.49
N ARG A 205 -24.76 -3.42 -18.50
CA ARG A 205 -24.00 -3.87 -19.69
C ARG A 205 -24.93 -4.40 -20.78
N GLU A 206 -25.98 -5.08 -20.39
CA GLU A 206 -26.99 -5.63 -21.29
C GLU A 206 -27.77 -4.53 -21.98
N ALA A 207 -28.24 -3.51 -21.22
CA ALA A 207 -28.93 -2.33 -21.77
C ALA A 207 -28.06 -1.63 -22.81
N ALA A 208 -26.78 -1.36 -22.50
CA ALA A 208 -25.88 -0.72 -23.44
C ALA A 208 -25.62 -1.56 -24.72
N MET A 209 -25.58 -2.89 -24.60
CA MET A 209 -25.45 -3.76 -25.78
C MET A 209 -26.72 -3.74 -26.64
N ILE A 210 -27.91 -3.62 -26.05
CA ILE A 210 -29.17 -3.45 -26.76
C ILE A 210 -29.17 -2.11 -27.53
N ASP A 211 -28.59 -1.05 -26.92
CA ASP A 211 -28.41 0.27 -27.56
C ASP A 211 -27.29 0.28 -28.62
N GLY A 212 -26.67 -0.89 -28.93
CA GLY A 212 -25.69 -1.05 -29.98
C GLY A 212 -24.23 -0.77 -29.55
N ALA A 213 -23.94 -0.62 -28.27
CA ALA A 213 -22.58 -0.42 -27.80
C ALA A 213 -21.73 -1.70 -27.96
N ASN A 214 -20.52 -1.55 -28.50
CA ASN A 214 -19.56 -2.65 -28.54
C ASN A 214 -18.88 -2.85 -27.16
N ARG A 215 -18.16 -3.98 -26.98
CA ARG A 215 -17.52 -4.34 -25.72
C ARG A 215 -16.55 -3.28 -25.19
N LEU A 216 -15.81 -2.60 -26.07
CA LEU A 216 -14.87 -1.54 -25.66
C LEU A 216 -15.61 -0.30 -25.18
N GLN A 217 -16.71 0.06 -25.85
CA GLN A 217 -17.58 1.17 -25.45
C GLN A 217 -18.22 0.89 -24.08
N VAL A 218 -18.75 -0.32 -23.87
CA VAL A 218 -19.28 -0.77 -22.56
C VAL A 218 -18.20 -0.68 -21.49
N THR A 219 -16.99 -1.16 -21.76
CA THR A 219 -15.88 -1.08 -20.78
C THR A 219 -15.54 0.36 -20.46
N ARG A 220 -15.39 1.22 -21.46
CA ARG A 220 -14.94 2.61 -21.28
C ARG A 220 -15.98 3.52 -20.64
N HIS A 221 -17.27 3.38 -21.03
CA HIS A 221 -18.30 4.34 -20.64
C HIS A 221 -19.20 3.86 -19.49
N ILE A 222 -19.18 2.55 -19.18
CA ILE A 222 -19.98 1.97 -18.09
C ILE A 222 -19.11 1.32 -17.05
N THR A 223 -18.29 0.33 -17.43
CA THR A 223 -17.52 -0.45 -16.47
C THR A 223 -16.47 0.40 -15.74
N LEU A 224 -15.64 1.17 -16.44
CA LEU A 224 -14.60 1.99 -15.82
C LEU A 224 -15.15 3.09 -14.92
N PRO A 225 -16.18 3.86 -15.30
CA PRO A 225 -16.79 4.84 -14.40
C PRO A 225 -17.36 4.20 -13.12
N LEU A 226 -18.09 3.09 -13.24
CA LEU A 226 -18.65 2.38 -12.09
C LEU A 226 -17.58 1.72 -11.22
N LEU A 227 -16.43 1.37 -11.81
CA LEU A 227 -15.27 0.80 -11.11
C LEU A 227 -14.35 1.86 -10.50
N SER A 228 -14.60 3.15 -10.74
CA SER A 228 -13.74 4.24 -10.30
C SER A 228 -13.46 4.28 -8.79
N PRO A 229 -14.37 3.89 -7.86
CA PRO A 229 -14.02 3.78 -6.43
C PRO A 229 -12.96 2.72 -6.15
N VAL A 230 -13.00 1.61 -6.89
CA VAL A 230 -12.01 0.52 -6.76
C VAL A 230 -10.67 0.94 -7.37
N ILE A 231 -10.70 1.66 -8.51
CA ILE A 231 -9.50 2.26 -9.12
C ILE A 231 -8.86 3.22 -8.12
N PHE A 232 -9.65 4.09 -7.49
CA PHE A 232 -9.17 5.04 -6.48
C PHE A 232 -8.55 4.33 -5.28
N PHE A 233 -9.18 3.29 -4.76
CA PHE A 233 -8.64 2.50 -3.65
C PHE A 233 -7.28 1.87 -4.00
N ASN A 234 -7.18 1.19 -5.16
CA ASN A 234 -5.92 0.59 -5.59
C ASN A 234 -4.84 1.65 -5.92
N LEU A 235 -5.23 2.83 -6.43
CA LEU A 235 -4.32 3.95 -6.67
C LEU A 235 -3.70 4.46 -5.36
N VAL A 236 -4.53 4.74 -4.35
CA VAL A 236 -4.05 5.24 -3.05
C VAL A 236 -3.15 4.21 -2.37
N THR A 237 -3.59 2.96 -2.30
CA THR A 237 -2.80 1.89 -1.67
C THR A 237 -1.52 1.59 -2.42
N GLY A 238 -1.54 1.64 -3.76
CA GLY A 238 -0.35 1.47 -4.61
C GLY A 238 0.69 2.58 -4.41
N ILE A 239 0.25 3.84 -4.30
CA ILE A 239 1.14 4.99 -4.01
C ILE A 239 1.78 4.81 -2.63
N ILE A 240 0.99 4.53 -1.59
CA ILE A 240 1.49 4.33 -0.23
C ILE A 240 2.51 3.19 -0.19
N ALA A 241 2.19 2.05 -0.80
CA ALA A 241 3.09 0.89 -0.83
C ALA A 241 4.39 1.18 -1.57
N THR A 242 4.34 1.88 -2.72
CA THR A 242 5.53 2.16 -3.53
C THR A 242 6.45 3.18 -2.87
N LEU A 243 5.92 4.19 -2.18
CA LEU A 243 6.73 5.18 -1.45
C LEU A 243 7.49 4.57 -0.27
N GLN A 244 7.03 3.44 0.25
CA GLN A 244 7.62 2.74 1.41
C GLN A 244 8.48 1.53 1.02
N ILE A 245 8.81 1.35 -0.27
CA ILE A 245 9.65 0.23 -0.72
C ILE A 245 11.04 0.35 -0.11
N LEU A 246 11.44 -0.68 0.66
CA LEU A 246 12.72 -0.78 1.35
C LEU A 246 13.47 -2.07 1.00
N VAL A 247 12.83 -3.21 1.16
CA VAL A 247 13.48 -4.52 1.14
C VAL A 247 13.92 -4.94 -0.27
N GLN A 248 13.09 -4.71 -1.27
CA GLN A 248 13.33 -5.12 -2.66
C GLN A 248 14.62 -4.53 -3.25
N PRO A 249 14.89 -3.21 -3.20
CA PRO A 249 16.13 -2.66 -3.75
C PRO A 249 17.38 -3.16 -3.03
N MET A 250 17.31 -3.39 -1.72
CA MET A 250 18.42 -3.96 -0.94
C MET A 250 18.69 -5.41 -1.35
N LEU A 251 17.65 -6.23 -1.50
CA LEU A 251 17.79 -7.62 -1.92
C LEU A 251 18.29 -7.76 -3.36
N LEU A 252 17.91 -6.85 -4.26
CA LEU A 252 18.36 -6.84 -5.66
C LEU A 252 19.76 -6.25 -5.86
N ALA A 253 20.43 -5.76 -4.81
CA ALA A 253 21.78 -5.23 -4.90
C ALA A 253 22.74 -6.28 -5.51
N PRO A 254 23.58 -5.87 -6.49
CA PRO A 254 24.54 -6.78 -7.16
C PRO A 254 25.55 -7.37 -6.17
N GLY A 255 25.97 -8.62 -6.40
CA GLY A 255 27.04 -9.28 -5.63
C GLY A 255 26.71 -9.65 -4.20
N ILE A 256 25.48 -9.39 -3.71
CA ILE A 256 25.08 -9.68 -2.32
C ILE A 256 24.10 -10.85 -2.29
N LEU A 257 24.43 -11.84 -1.46
CA LEU A 257 23.59 -12.97 -1.18
C LEU A 257 22.87 -12.73 0.16
N GLY A 258 21.68 -12.07 0.11
CA GLY A 258 20.85 -11.82 1.28
C GLY A 258 20.80 -10.36 1.75
N LEU A 259 20.09 -10.13 2.84
CA LEU A 259 20.03 -8.83 3.52
C LEU A 259 21.21 -8.71 4.48
N SER A 260 22.08 -7.75 4.22
CA SER A 260 23.07 -7.29 5.19
C SER A 260 22.70 -5.86 5.62
N PRO A 261 22.84 -5.50 6.90
CA PRO A 261 22.50 -4.16 7.39
C PRO A 261 23.17 -3.02 6.60
N GLY A 262 24.39 -3.24 6.11
CA GLY A 262 25.16 -2.26 5.32
C GLY A 262 24.97 -2.35 3.82
N THR A 263 24.01 -3.13 3.32
CA THR A 263 23.77 -3.24 1.87
C THR A 263 23.30 -1.93 1.29
N VAL A 264 24.09 -1.36 0.38
CA VAL A 264 23.71 -0.15 -0.39
C VAL A 264 23.34 -0.60 -1.81
N PRO A 265 22.11 -0.38 -2.26
CA PRO A 265 21.71 -0.67 -3.62
C PRO A 265 22.39 0.30 -4.62
N PRO A 266 22.38 -0.01 -5.93
CA PRO A 266 22.82 0.93 -6.96
C PRO A 266 22.15 2.30 -6.80
N ARG A 267 22.87 3.37 -7.20
CA ARG A 267 22.40 4.76 -7.05
C ARG A 267 21.00 4.96 -7.64
N ASP A 268 20.68 4.27 -8.72
CA ASP A 268 19.36 4.32 -9.35
C ASP A 268 18.23 3.70 -8.54
N ASN A 269 18.56 2.77 -7.64
CA ASN A 269 17.63 2.13 -6.72
C ASN A 269 17.81 2.59 -5.27
N TYR A 270 18.56 3.67 -5.06
CA TYR A 270 18.73 4.30 -3.76
C TYR A 270 17.49 5.13 -3.42
N LEU A 271 16.51 4.46 -2.81
CA LEU A 271 15.20 5.03 -2.50
C LEU A 271 15.19 5.69 -1.12
N TYR A 272 14.19 6.53 -0.87
CA TYR A 272 14.10 7.32 0.36
C TYR A 272 14.00 6.48 1.65
N ALA A 273 13.21 5.40 1.62
CA ALA A 273 13.13 4.47 2.74
C ALA A 273 14.48 3.74 2.97
N VAL A 274 15.24 3.44 1.91
CA VAL A 274 16.58 2.87 2.01
C VAL A 274 17.54 3.88 2.65
N HIS A 275 17.50 5.15 2.21
CA HIS A 275 18.32 6.21 2.79
C HIS A 275 18.04 6.34 4.30
N ALA A 276 16.77 6.47 4.70
CA ALA A 276 16.39 6.56 6.10
C ALA A 276 16.86 5.34 6.91
N TYR A 277 16.73 4.13 6.34
CA TYR A 277 17.20 2.89 6.97
C TYR A 277 18.72 2.91 7.21
N LEU A 278 19.51 3.32 6.22
CA LEU A 278 20.97 3.38 6.35
C LEU A 278 21.42 4.44 7.36
N GLU A 279 20.76 5.60 7.41
CA GLU A 279 21.03 6.63 8.42
C GLU A 279 20.75 6.11 9.84
N ILE A 280 19.64 5.38 10.05
CA ILE A 280 19.28 4.83 11.37
C ILE A 280 20.21 3.68 11.76
N PHE A 281 20.27 2.61 10.94
CA PHE A 281 20.82 1.32 11.37
C PHE A 281 22.31 1.12 11.03
N VAL A 282 22.84 1.88 10.09
CA VAL A 282 24.26 1.80 9.71
C VAL A 282 25.06 2.95 10.30
N LYS A 283 24.53 4.19 10.16
CA LYS A 283 25.21 5.40 10.69
C LYS A 283 24.80 5.74 12.11
N GLN A 284 23.81 5.04 12.67
CA GLN A 284 23.32 5.24 14.04
C GLN A 284 22.79 6.66 14.31
N LEU A 285 22.27 7.34 13.29
CA LEU A 285 21.68 8.67 13.39
C LEU A 285 20.16 8.57 13.55
N PHE A 286 19.69 8.05 14.67
CA PHE A 286 18.27 7.76 14.92
C PHE A 286 17.42 9.03 14.87
N GLY A 287 17.92 10.15 15.42
CA GLY A 287 17.23 11.45 15.34
C GLY A 287 16.99 11.90 13.90
N TYR A 288 18.05 11.90 13.08
CA TYR A 288 17.97 12.29 11.68
C TYR A 288 17.13 11.33 10.85
N GLY A 289 17.34 10.03 11.00
CA GLY A 289 16.55 9.02 10.28
C GLY A 289 15.06 9.04 10.63
N SER A 290 14.72 9.34 11.90
CA SER A 290 13.34 9.56 12.32
C SER A 290 12.73 10.78 11.62
N ALA A 291 13.48 11.87 11.48
CA ALA A 291 13.03 13.07 10.75
C ALA A 291 12.78 12.75 9.27
N LEU A 292 13.66 11.95 8.62
CA LEU A 292 13.44 11.47 7.25
C LEU A 292 12.13 10.69 7.11
N LEU A 293 11.84 9.76 8.05
CA LEU A 293 10.59 8.99 8.02
C LEU A 293 9.35 9.85 8.24
N TRP A 294 9.43 10.87 9.11
CA TRP A 294 8.34 11.83 9.30
C TRP A 294 8.12 12.72 8.07
N LEU A 295 9.19 13.10 7.36
CA LEU A 295 9.05 13.78 6.06
C LEU A 295 8.42 12.90 5.01
N LEU A 296 8.81 11.61 4.93
CA LEU A 296 8.16 10.66 4.05
C LEU A 296 6.68 10.52 4.37
N PHE A 297 6.32 10.42 5.65
CA PHE A 297 4.92 10.42 6.08
C PHE A 297 4.20 11.70 5.62
N GLY A 298 4.83 12.86 5.74
CA GLY A 298 4.29 14.12 5.23
C GLY A 298 4.04 14.11 3.72
N VAL A 299 4.96 13.55 2.93
CA VAL A 299 4.80 13.37 1.47
C VAL A 299 3.64 12.44 1.15
N VAL A 300 3.57 11.27 1.83
CA VAL A 300 2.46 10.31 1.67
C VAL A 300 1.12 10.96 2.00
N LEU A 301 1.06 11.68 3.12
CA LEU A 301 -0.15 12.38 3.55
C LEU A 301 -0.57 13.45 2.55
N ALA A 302 0.36 14.29 2.09
CA ALA A 302 0.09 15.33 1.10
C ALA A 302 -0.46 14.75 -0.20
N LEU A 303 0.18 13.73 -0.77
CA LEU A 303 -0.28 13.05 -1.97
C LEU A 303 -1.67 12.42 -1.76
N THR A 304 -1.88 11.76 -0.62
CA THR A 304 -3.17 11.15 -0.29
C THR A 304 -4.27 12.21 -0.21
N LEU A 305 -4.03 13.34 0.47
CA LEU A 305 -5.00 14.45 0.56
C LEU A 305 -5.31 15.05 -0.81
N VAL A 306 -4.31 15.21 -1.67
CA VAL A 306 -4.51 15.68 -3.06
C VAL A 306 -5.40 14.70 -3.82
N LEU A 307 -5.15 13.40 -3.71
CA LEU A 307 -5.98 12.37 -4.35
C LEU A 307 -7.42 12.39 -3.83
N PHE A 308 -7.64 12.49 -2.53
CA PHE A 308 -8.99 12.60 -1.95
C PHE A 308 -9.71 13.89 -2.39
N LYS A 309 -8.98 15.00 -2.52
CA LYS A 309 -9.56 16.26 -3.03
C LYS A 309 -9.96 16.15 -4.50
N THR A 310 -9.14 15.49 -5.31
CA THR A 310 -9.37 15.32 -6.75
C THR A 310 -10.39 14.22 -7.05
N SER A 311 -10.51 13.20 -6.19
CA SER A 311 -11.43 12.06 -6.39
C SER A 311 -12.89 12.51 -6.57
N ARG A 312 -13.30 13.57 -5.89
CA ARG A 312 -14.66 14.15 -6.01
C ARG A 312 -15.07 14.50 -7.45
N ARG A 313 -14.11 14.62 -8.39
CA ARG A 313 -14.37 14.99 -9.79
C ARG A 313 -14.47 13.81 -10.74
N TRP A 314 -13.92 12.65 -10.37
CA TRP A 314 -13.79 11.51 -11.28
C TRP A 314 -14.19 10.16 -10.68
N VAL A 315 -14.35 10.07 -9.36
CA VAL A 315 -14.85 8.88 -8.69
C VAL A 315 -16.36 8.94 -8.63
N PHE A 316 -16.99 7.94 -9.22
CA PHE A 316 -18.44 7.81 -9.21
C PHE A 316 -18.88 6.99 -8.00
N TYR A 317 -19.31 7.67 -6.94
CA TYR A 317 -20.05 7.03 -5.85
C TYR A 317 -21.49 6.95 -6.30
N GLY A 318 -21.99 5.74 -6.60
CA GLY A 318 -23.40 5.54 -6.95
C GLY A 318 -24.30 6.30 -5.95
N ILE A 319 -25.26 7.03 -6.46
CA ILE A 319 -26.26 7.65 -5.62
C ILE A 319 -27.01 6.50 -4.98
N GLU A 320 -26.84 6.29 -3.67
CA GLU A 320 -27.75 5.45 -2.90
C GLU A 320 -29.15 6.07 -3.03
N PRO A 321 -30.17 5.25 -3.37
CA PRO A 321 -31.52 5.75 -3.53
C PRO A 321 -32.11 6.28 -2.25
#